data_01adc6fcb24eb2a270e3fc8b4b282421
#
_entry.id   01adc6fcb24eb2a270e3fc8b4b282421
#
_cell.length_a   1.000
_cell.length_b   1.000
_cell.length_c   1.000
_cell.angle_alpha   90.00
_cell.angle_beta   90.00
_cell.angle_gamma   90.00
#
_symmetry.space_group_name_H-M   'P 1'
#
loop_
_entity.id
_entity.type
_entity.pdbx_description
1 polymer ?
#
loop_
_entity_poly.entity_id
_entity_poly.type
_entity_poly.pdbx_seq_one_letter_code
_entity_poly.pdbx_strand_id
1 'polypeptide(L)'
;KIKAPEGEETKNWVERDQLLFKSTEFGDDKDRALQKSDNSWTYFAGDVAYHNNKLNRNYDILVNILGADHAGYIKRITSVVEALSGDKNKLTCKVSQLVKLIKDGKPFKMSKRKGDYITVDDLISEVGKDATRFIMLNRSSDAELDFDFTKVKEKSKDNPLYYVQYCYARISSVFRNISKNLEDEILIKNELKYSKDEIMIFRKISEWPKCIAVSY
;
A
#
# COMPACT_ATOMS: atom_id res chain seq x y z
N LYS A 1 -7.36 36.05 13.24
CA LYS A 1 -8.85 36.16 13.30
C LYS A 1 -9.44 35.43 12.10
N ILE A 2 -10.43 34.59 12.32
CA ILE A 2 -11.13 33.86 11.25
C ILE A 2 -12.23 34.78 10.71
N LYS A 3 -12.34 34.83 9.37
CA LYS A 3 -13.49 35.49 8.72
C LYS A 3 -14.76 34.66 8.97
N ALA A 4 -15.89 35.35 9.15
CA ALA A 4 -17.19 34.70 9.23
C ALA A 4 -17.43 33.83 7.99
N PRO A 5 -18.07 32.65 8.13
CA PRO A 5 -18.50 31.86 6.98
C PRO A 5 -19.51 32.69 6.15
N GLU A 6 -19.48 32.48 4.84
CA GLU A 6 -20.47 33.09 3.94
C GLU A 6 -21.76 32.25 3.96
N GLY A 7 -22.93 32.86 4.25
CA GLY A 7 -24.24 32.23 4.21
C GLY A 7 -25.04 32.24 5.52
N GLU A 8 -26.12 31.45 5.59
CA GLU A 8 -27.08 31.44 6.72
C GLU A 8 -26.50 30.95 8.06
N GLU A 9 -25.32 30.29 8.07
CA GLU A 9 -24.66 29.79 9.29
C GLU A 9 -24.07 30.89 10.17
N THR A 10 -24.18 32.16 9.77
CA THR A 10 -23.59 33.32 10.51
C THR A 10 -24.35 33.73 11.77
N LYS A 11 -25.58 33.24 11.99
CA LYS A 11 -26.45 33.69 13.08
C LYS A 11 -25.91 33.49 14.50
N ASN A 12 -24.99 32.55 14.67
CA ASN A 12 -24.36 32.26 15.97
C ASN A 12 -22.82 32.35 15.92
N TRP A 13 -22.28 33.03 14.88
CA TRP A 13 -20.82 33.12 14.75
C TRP A 13 -20.30 34.21 15.69
N VAL A 14 -19.30 33.83 16.49
CA VAL A 14 -18.60 34.78 17.37
C VAL A 14 -17.16 34.89 16.91
N GLU A 15 -16.70 36.12 16.69
CA GLU A 15 -15.30 36.41 16.36
C GLU A 15 -14.39 35.96 17.50
N ARG A 16 -13.38 35.17 17.18
CA ARG A 16 -12.42 34.64 18.15
C ARG A 16 -11.08 34.42 17.49
N ASP A 17 -10.05 34.40 18.32
CA ASP A 17 -8.74 33.94 17.91
C ASP A 17 -8.76 32.41 17.78
N GLN A 18 -8.10 31.91 16.75
CA GLN A 18 -7.90 30.50 16.53
C GLN A 18 -6.43 30.21 16.25
N LEU A 19 -5.90 29.18 16.86
CA LEU A 19 -4.55 28.70 16.57
C LEU A 19 -4.55 27.98 15.22
N LEU A 20 -3.88 28.61 14.22
CA LEU A 20 -3.75 28.09 12.87
C LEU A 20 -2.28 27.74 12.58
N PHE A 21 -2.09 26.67 11.85
CA PHE A 21 -0.86 26.42 11.12
C PHE A 21 -0.97 27.08 9.74
N LYS A 22 -0.02 27.92 9.39
CA LYS A 22 0.04 28.59 8.09
C LYS A 22 0.55 27.65 7.01
N SER A 23 -0.23 26.63 6.71
CA SER A 23 0.16 25.57 5.77
C SER A 23 0.23 26.07 4.33
N THR A 24 -0.39 27.22 4.01
CA THR A 24 -0.28 27.86 2.70
C THR A 24 1.15 28.31 2.38
N GLU A 25 1.95 28.66 3.40
CA GLU A 25 3.38 29.00 3.23
C GLU A 25 4.22 27.80 2.77
N PHE A 26 3.67 26.57 2.91
CA PHE A 26 4.31 25.28 2.56
C PHE A 26 3.54 24.51 1.46
N GLY A 27 2.70 25.20 0.67
CA GLY A 27 2.06 24.64 -0.52
C GLY A 27 0.72 23.95 -0.32
N ASP A 28 0.09 24.05 0.86
CA ASP A 28 -1.30 23.62 1.07
C ASP A 28 -2.27 24.66 0.46
N ASP A 29 -3.55 24.28 0.30
CA ASP A 29 -4.59 25.13 -0.30
C ASP A 29 -5.17 26.17 0.67
N LYS A 30 -5.07 25.92 1.99
CA LYS A 30 -5.53 26.85 3.04
C LYS A 30 -4.86 26.56 4.38
N ASP A 31 -4.83 27.56 5.25
CA ASP A 31 -4.33 27.42 6.61
C ASP A 31 -5.21 26.47 7.43
N ARG A 32 -4.59 25.70 8.32
CA ARG A 32 -5.25 24.63 9.06
C ARG A 32 -5.37 24.91 10.55
N ALA A 33 -6.56 24.72 11.08
CA ALA A 33 -6.84 24.88 12.50
C ALA A 33 -6.18 23.77 13.32
N LEU A 34 -5.39 24.15 14.33
CA LEU A 34 -4.83 23.25 15.33
C LEU A 34 -5.77 23.08 16.53
N GLN A 35 -6.54 24.13 16.88
CA GLN A 35 -7.53 24.07 17.95
C GLN A 35 -8.94 24.28 17.44
N LYS A 36 -9.91 23.67 18.10
CA LYS A 36 -11.35 23.91 17.89
C LYS A 36 -11.83 25.08 18.72
N SER A 37 -13.12 25.39 18.61
CA SER A 37 -13.78 26.46 19.32
C SER A 37 -13.80 26.33 20.84
N ASP A 38 -13.80 25.13 21.33
CA ASP A 38 -13.78 24.74 22.73
C ASP A 38 -12.36 24.60 23.29
N ASN A 39 -11.36 25.10 22.58
CA ASN A 39 -9.92 24.95 22.85
C ASN A 39 -9.40 23.50 22.83
N SER A 40 -10.21 22.52 22.48
CA SER A 40 -9.71 21.16 22.26
C SER A 40 -8.87 21.05 20.97
N TRP A 41 -7.92 20.13 20.95
CA TRP A 41 -7.09 19.89 19.78
C TRP A 41 -7.88 19.23 18.64
N THR A 42 -7.57 19.62 17.42
CA THR A 42 -8.08 18.95 16.23
C THR A 42 -7.32 17.64 16.00
N TYR A 43 -7.88 16.71 15.22
CA TYR A 43 -7.15 15.52 14.74
C TYR A 43 -5.86 15.89 14.01
N PHE A 44 -5.91 16.99 13.26
CA PHE A 44 -4.75 17.51 12.56
C PHE A 44 -3.60 17.91 13.52
N ALA A 45 -3.90 18.49 14.65
CA ALA A 45 -2.88 18.77 15.68
C ALA A 45 -2.22 17.48 16.21
N GLY A 46 -3.01 16.41 16.35
CA GLY A 46 -2.48 15.09 16.68
C GLY A 46 -1.51 14.58 15.62
N ASP A 47 -1.85 14.74 14.34
CA ASP A 47 -0.98 14.37 13.23
C ASP A 47 0.31 15.19 13.18
N VAL A 48 0.24 16.50 13.49
CA VAL A 48 1.45 17.35 13.62
C VAL A 48 2.37 16.82 14.71
N ALA A 49 1.83 16.53 15.90
CA ALA A 49 2.61 15.99 17.01
C ALA A 49 3.22 14.61 16.67
N TYR A 50 2.46 13.76 15.99
CA TYR A 50 2.94 12.45 15.57
C TYR A 50 4.09 12.55 14.54
N HIS A 51 3.99 13.44 13.55
CA HIS A 51 5.08 13.62 12.58
C HIS A 51 6.30 14.27 13.19
N ASN A 52 6.14 15.18 14.16
CA ASN A 52 7.27 15.66 14.94
C ASN A 52 7.97 14.51 15.70
N ASN A 53 7.20 13.62 16.33
CA ASN A 53 7.77 12.40 16.95
C ASN A 53 8.49 11.51 15.93
N LYS A 54 7.94 11.33 14.71
CA LYS A 54 8.61 10.57 13.63
C LYS A 54 9.95 11.20 13.24
N LEU A 55 10.01 12.52 13.11
CA LEU A 55 11.23 13.26 12.77
C LEU A 55 12.31 13.06 13.83
N ASN A 56 11.93 13.04 15.11
CA ASN A 56 12.85 12.82 16.24
C ASN A 56 13.44 11.40 16.30
N ARG A 57 12.95 10.46 15.49
CA ARG A 57 13.54 9.12 15.33
C ARG A 57 14.75 9.10 14.40
N ASN A 58 15.07 10.23 13.75
CA ASN A 58 16.24 10.43 12.90
C ASN A 58 16.34 9.48 11.70
N TYR A 59 15.23 9.06 11.11
CA TYR A 59 15.24 8.37 9.82
C TYR A 59 15.53 9.34 8.67
N ASP A 60 16.22 8.88 7.65
CA ASP A 60 16.54 9.71 6.47
C ASP A 60 15.30 10.08 5.68
N ILE A 61 14.37 9.14 5.51
CA ILE A 61 13.12 9.30 4.76
C ILE A 61 11.95 8.81 5.62
N LEU A 62 10.88 9.57 5.64
CA LEU A 62 9.60 9.17 6.19
C LEU A 62 8.65 8.75 5.07
N VAL A 63 7.94 7.64 5.25
CA VAL A 63 6.95 7.16 4.29
C VAL A 63 5.59 7.05 4.98
N ASN A 64 4.58 7.69 4.39
CA ASN A 64 3.18 7.47 4.74
C ASN A 64 2.48 6.67 3.64
N ILE A 65 1.81 5.58 4.02
CA ILE A 65 0.95 4.81 3.12
C ILE A 65 -0.49 5.15 3.47
N LEU A 66 -1.21 5.73 2.53
CA LEU A 66 -2.56 6.26 2.72
C LEU A 66 -3.55 5.57 1.77
N GLY A 67 -4.77 5.34 2.23
CA GLY A 67 -5.86 4.95 1.34
C GLY A 67 -6.23 6.09 0.38
N ALA A 68 -6.81 5.75 -0.75
CA ALA A 68 -7.20 6.72 -1.79
C ALA A 68 -8.20 7.76 -1.27
N ASP A 69 -9.03 7.40 -0.29
CA ASP A 69 -9.94 8.30 0.42
C ASP A 69 -9.22 9.40 1.22
N HIS A 70 -7.94 9.22 1.52
CA HIS A 70 -7.07 10.20 2.17
C HIS A 70 -6.15 10.97 1.22
N ALA A 71 -6.26 10.81 -0.10
CA ALA A 71 -5.39 11.50 -1.07
C ALA A 71 -5.41 13.04 -0.90
N GLY A 72 -6.56 13.63 -0.60
CA GLY A 72 -6.68 15.07 -0.30
C GLY A 72 -5.96 15.54 0.96
N TYR A 73 -5.48 14.59 1.80
CA TYR A 73 -4.76 14.91 3.02
C TYR A 73 -3.24 15.08 2.81
N ILE A 74 -2.72 14.64 1.67
CA ILE A 74 -1.28 14.60 1.38
C ILE A 74 -0.64 15.98 1.49
N LYS A 75 -1.17 16.97 0.78
CA LYS A 75 -0.62 18.35 0.79
C LYS A 75 -0.53 18.90 2.21
N ARG A 76 -1.56 18.65 3.00
CA ARG A 76 -1.64 19.10 4.39
C ARG A 76 -0.54 18.51 5.27
N ILE A 77 -0.28 17.19 5.14
CA ILE A 77 0.72 16.55 5.99
C ILE A 77 2.15 16.75 5.48
N THR A 78 2.36 16.88 4.16
CA THR A 78 3.67 17.23 3.61
C THR A 78 4.07 18.64 4.03
N SER A 79 3.14 19.62 4.02
CA SER A 79 3.39 20.97 4.53
C SER A 79 3.83 20.99 6.00
N VAL A 80 3.23 20.13 6.83
CA VAL A 80 3.63 19.98 8.24
C VAL A 80 5.06 19.49 8.36
N VAL A 81 5.39 18.43 7.64
CA VAL A 81 6.74 17.83 7.71
C VAL A 81 7.80 18.77 7.18
N GLU A 82 7.51 19.49 6.09
CA GLU A 82 8.39 20.54 5.55
C GLU A 82 8.62 21.66 6.58
N ALA A 83 7.56 22.17 7.21
CA ALA A 83 7.66 23.21 8.24
C ALA A 83 8.47 22.77 9.47
N LEU A 84 8.37 21.49 9.87
CA LEU A 84 9.07 20.95 11.03
C LEU A 84 10.53 20.58 10.75
N SER A 85 10.84 20.11 9.54
CA SER A 85 12.17 19.61 9.18
C SER A 85 13.02 20.59 8.37
N GLY A 86 12.39 21.56 7.70
CA GLY A 86 13.04 22.40 6.70
C GLY A 86 13.34 21.66 5.38
N ASP A 87 12.89 20.44 5.20
CA ASP A 87 13.15 19.60 4.03
C ASP A 87 11.86 19.12 3.38
N LYS A 88 11.60 19.62 2.17
CA LYS A 88 10.44 19.28 1.35
C LYS A 88 10.37 17.78 0.97
N ASN A 89 11.53 17.13 0.89
CA ASN A 89 11.61 15.73 0.44
C ASN A 89 11.65 14.73 1.61
N LYS A 90 11.55 15.21 2.85
CA LYS A 90 11.62 14.37 4.06
C LYS A 90 10.49 13.36 4.16
N LEU A 91 9.30 13.67 3.62
CA LEU A 91 8.14 12.80 3.64
C LEU A 91 7.71 12.39 2.23
N THR A 92 7.62 11.10 1.98
CA THR A 92 6.99 10.53 0.80
C THR A 92 5.62 9.94 1.16
N CYS A 93 4.57 10.36 0.46
CA CYS A 93 3.24 9.78 0.60
C CYS A 93 2.95 8.83 -0.57
N LYS A 94 2.61 7.58 -0.27
CA LYS A 94 2.14 6.58 -1.24
C LYS A 94 0.64 6.37 -1.04
N VAL A 95 -0.12 6.44 -2.13
CA VAL A 95 -1.57 6.18 -2.11
C VAL A 95 -1.82 4.74 -2.54
N SER A 96 -2.65 4.04 -1.79
CA SER A 96 -3.14 2.71 -2.14
C SER A 96 -4.62 2.78 -2.46
N GLN A 97 -5.01 2.20 -3.59
CA GLN A 97 -6.41 2.13 -3.99
C GLN A 97 -7.20 1.16 -3.12
N LEU A 98 -8.52 1.29 -3.19
CA LEU A 98 -9.44 0.45 -2.41
C LEU A 98 -9.44 -0.99 -2.93
N VAL A 99 -9.49 -1.93 -2.00
CA VAL A 99 -9.74 -3.35 -2.27
C VAL A 99 -11.22 -3.62 -2.06
N LYS A 100 -11.90 -4.09 -3.11
CA LYS A 100 -13.29 -4.53 -3.03
C LYS A 100 -13.31 -6.03 -2.75
N LEU A 101 -13.91 -6.43 -1.63
CA LEU A 101 -14.08 -7.84 -1.30
C LEU A 101 -15.34 -8.38 -1.95
N ILE A 102 -15.22 -9.52 -2.65
CA ILE A 102 -16.33 -10.21 -3.32
C ILE A 102 -16.45 -11.62 -2.74
N LYS A 103 -17.64 -11.98 -2.29
CA LYS A 103 -17.97 -13.32 -1.81
C LYS A 103 -19.25 -13.80 -2.48
N ASP A 104 -19.23 -15.01 -3.04
CA ASP A 104 -20.36 -15.62 -3.76
C ASP A 104 -20.91 -14.71 -4.87
N GLY A 105 -20.01 -14.05 -5.63
CA GLY A 105 -20.35 -13.15 -6.73
C GLY A 105 -20.98 -11.81 -6.32
N LYS A 106 -21.02 -11.50 -5.02
CA LYS A 106 -21.58 -10.26 -4.49
C LYS A 106 -20.54 -9.45 -3.72
N PRO A 107 -20.56 -8.10 -3.83
CA PRO A 107 -19.71 -7.27 -3.01
C PRO A 107 -19.97 -7.49 -1.52
N PHE A 108 -18.93 -7.81 -0.76
CA PHE A 108 -19.00 -7.89 0.69
C PHE A 108 -18.94 -6.48 1.27
N LYS A 109 -20.09 -5.98 1.74
CA LYS A 109 -20.18 -4.65 2.33
C LYS A 109 -19.74 -4.68 3.80
N MET A 110 -18.59 -4.06 4.08
CA MET A 110 -18.14 -3.84 5.43
C MET A 110 -18.84 -2.64 6.07
N SER A 111 -19.33 -2.79 7.29
CA SER A 111 -19.93 -1.70 8.06
C SER A 111 -19.43 -1.72 9.49
N LYS A 112 -18.59 -0.73 9.85
CA LYS A 112 -18.09 -0.55 11.22
C LYS A 112 -19.22 -0.39 12.25
N ARG A 113 -20.36 0.23 11.84
CA ARG A 113 -21.51 0.45 12.73
C ARG A 113 -22.29 -0.83 13.05
N LYS A 114 -22.25 -1.82 12.15
CA LYS A 114 -22.94 -3.12 12.33
C LYS A 114 -22.01 -4.23 12.83
N GLY A 115 -20.72 -3.96 12.99
CA GLY A 115 -19.72 -4.97 13.31
C GLY A 115 -19.35 -5.89 12.13
N ASP A 116 -19.91 -5.66 10.96
CA ASP A 116 -19.64 -6.45 9.76
C ASP A 116 -18.36 -5.91 9.08
N TYR A 117 -17.21 -6.33 9.52
CA TYR A 117 -15.94 -6.06 8.84
C TYR A 117 -15.09 -7.34 8.83
N ILE A 118 -14.31 -7.48 7.78
CA ILE A 118 -13.33 -8.55 7.65
C ILE A 118 -11.97 -7.99 8.05
N THR A 119 -11.32 -8.62 9.01
CA THR A 119 -9.94 -8.31 9.38
C THR A 119 -8.96 -8.96 8.40
N VAL A 120 -7.69 -8.54 8.44
CA VAL A 120 -6.63 -9.22 7.68
C VAL A 120 -6.47 -10.67 8.14
N ASP A 121 -6.65 -10.93 9.43
CA ASP A 121 -6.59 -12.29 9.99
C ASP A 121 -7.72 -13.18 9.49
N ASP A 122 -8.94 -12.64 9.37
CA ASP A 122 -10.08 -13.36 8.76
C ASP A 122 -9.79 -13.70 7.30
N LEU A 123 -9.23 -12.73 6.55
CA LEU A 123 -8.84 -12.93 5.15
C LEU A 123 -7.79 -14.04 5.01
N ILE A 124 -6.74 -13.98 5.82
CA ILE A 124 -5.67 -14.99 5.83
C ILE A 124 -6.21 -16.37 6.23
N SER A 125 -7.11 -16.42 7.21
CA SER A 125 -7.75 -17.67 7.65
C SER A 125 -8.64 -18.28 6.57
N GLU A 126 -9.31 -17.46 5.77
CA GLU A 126 -10.22 -17.91 4.70
C GLU A 126 -9.48 -18.42 3.45
N VAL A 127 -8.43 -17.73 3.00
CA VAL A 127 -7.76 -18.03 1.71
C VAL A 127 -6.29 -18.43 1.85
N GLY A 128 -5.71 -18.29 3.02
CA GLY A 128 -4.30 -18.54 3.28
C GLY A 128 -3.39 -17.33 3.03
N LYS A 129 -2.25 -17.32 3.72
CA LYS A 129 -1.27 -16.21 3.67
C LYS A 129 -0.70 -15.98 2.27
N ASP A 130 -0.33 -17.06 1.58
CA ASP A 130 0.31 -16.97 0.26
C ASP A 130 -0.64 -16.40 -0.78
N ALA A 131 -1.90 -16.85 -0.77
CA ALA A 131 -2.93 -16.36 -1.67
C ALA A 131 -3.24 -14.87 -1.41
N THR A 132 -3.39 -14.50 -0.14
CA THR A 132 -3.62 -13.10 0.24
C THR A 132 -2.49 -12.21 -0.26
N ARG A 133 -1.23 -12.54 0.05
CA ARG A 133 -0.07 -11.75 -0.37
C ARG A 133 0.09 -11.69 -1.90
N PHE A 134 -0.01 -12.84 -2.56
CA PHE A 134 0.18 -12.91 -4.00
C PHE A 134 -0.84 -12.06 -4.76
N ILE A 135 -2.13 -12.19 -4.43
CA ILE A 135 -3.20 -11.44 -5.11
C ILE A 135 -3.09 -9.94 -4.83
N MET A 136 -2.80 -9.56 -3.58
CA MET A 136 -2.60 -8.15 -3.23
C MET A 136 -1.40 -7.53 -3.96
N LEU A 137 -0.29 -8.25 -4.10
CA LEU A 137 0.94 -7.77 -4.74
C LEU A 137 0.93 -7.90 -6.27
N ASN A 138 0.00 -8.65 -6.84
CA ASN A 138 -0.11 -8.82 -8.30
C ASN A 138 -0.74 -7.61 -9.00
N ARG A 139 -1.12 -6.59 -8.25
CA ARG A 139 -1.65 -5.32 -8.74
C ARG A 139 -0.78 -4.17 -8.28
N SER A 140 -0.70 -3.13 -9.10
CA SER A 140 -0.11 -1.87 -8.69
C SER A 140 -0.95 -1.23 -7.57
N SER A 141 -0.32 -0.51 -6.66
CA SER A 141 -1.00 0.14 -5.52
C SER A 141 -2.01 1.22 -5.93
N ASP A 142 -1.86 1.75 -7.15
CA ASP A 142 -2.74 2.77 -7.74
C ASP A 142 -3.91 2.19 -8.53
N ALA A 143 -4.00 0.84 -8.68
CA ALA A 143 -5.09 0.16 -9.34
C ALA A 143 -6.07 -0.47 -8.33
N GLU A 144 -7.37 -0.29 -8.57
CA GLU A 144 -8.40 -0.98 -7.78
C GLU A 144 -8.27 -2.50 -7.91
N LEU A 145 -8.52 -3.21 -6.82
CA LEU A 145 -8.49 -4.66 -6.77
C LEU A 145 -9.85 -5.21 -6.33
N ASP A 146 -10.43 -6.06 -7.16
CA ASP A 146 -11.55 -6.93 -6.78
C ASP A 146 -10.99 -8.25 -6.22
N PHE A 147 -11.05 -8.40 -4.90
CA PHE A 147 -10.61 -9.61 -4.21
C PHE A 147 -11.78 -10.59 -4.08
N ASP A 148 -11.85 -11.55 -4.99
CA ASP A 148 -12.89 -12.57 -5.05
C ASP A 148 -12.44 -13.84 -4.33
N PHE A 149 -13.02 -14.14 -3.17
CA PHE A 149 -12.70 -15.31 -2.35
C PHE A 149 -12.83 -16.63 -3.10
N THR A 150 -13.81 -16.74 -4.01
CA THR A 150 -14.05 -17.96 -4.80
C THR A 150 -12.93 -18.14 -5.82
N LYS A 151 -12.60 -17.09 -6.58
CA LYS A 151 -11.54 -17.15 -7.60
C LYS A 151 -10.17 -17.37 -6.99
N VAL A 152 -9.89 -16.78 -5.83
CA VAL A 152 -8.59 -16.93 -5.14
C VAL A 152 -8.36 -18.38 -4.71
N LYS A 153 -9.42 -19.12 -4.34
CA LYS A 153 -9.34 -20.54 -3.94
C LYS A 153 -9.37 -21.51 -5.10
N GLU A 154 -9.70 -21.06 -6.29
CA GLU A 154 -9.85 -21.92 -7.46
C GLU A 154 -8.51 -22.55 -7.86
N LYS A 155 -8.50 -23.86 -8.00
CA LYS A 155 -7.33 -24.64 -8.43
C LYS A 155 -7.35 -24.83 -9.95
N SER A 156 -7.28 -23.71 -10.69
CA SER A 156 -7.27 -23.73 -12.14
C SER A 156 -6.06 -22.99 -12.70
N LYS A 157 -5.77 -23.20 -13.99
CA LYS A 157 -4.71 -22.49 -14.71
C LYS A 157 -4.97 -20.98 -14.83
N ASP A 158 -6.22 -20.56 -14.63
CA ASP A 158 -6.61 -19.16 -14.68
C ASP A 158 -6.34 -18.45 -13.34
N ASN A 159 -6.02 -19.20 -12.28
CA ASN A 159 -5.53 -18.67 -11.01
C ASN A 159 -3.99 -18.54 -11.05
N PRO A 160 -3.45 -17.33 -11.14
CA PRO A 160 -2.01 -17.14 -11.30
C PRO A 160 -1.20 -17.66 -10.12
N LEU A 161 -1.72 -17.62 -8.89
CA LEU A 161 -1.07 -18.21 -7.72
C LEU A 161 -0.94 -19.72 -7.87
N TYR A 162 -2.06 -20.38 -8.19
CA TYR A 162 -2.06 -21.84 -8.34
C TYR A 162 -1.10 -22.28 -9.44
N TYR A 163 -1.05 -21.52 -10.54
CA TYR A 163 -0.14 -21.83 -11.66
C TYR A 163 1.33 -21.73 -11.25
N VAL A 164 1.70 -20.71 -10.49
CA VAL A 164 3.07 -20.57 -9.96
C VAL A 164 3.41 -21.69 -8.97
N GLN A 165 2.51 -22.01 -8.04
CA GLN A 165 2.70 -23.10 -7.09
C GLN A 165 2.80 -24.46 -7.77
N TYR A 166 1.99 -24.71 -8.80
CA TYR A 166 2.06 -25.92 -9.61
C TYR A 166 3.40 -26.05 -10.34
N CYS A 167 3.88 -24.98 -10.97
CA CYS A 167 5.19 -24.94 -11.62
C CYS A 167 6.31 -25.28 -10.64
N TYR A 168 6.32 -24.65 -9.46
CA TYR A 168 7.28 -24.95 -8.40
C TYR A 168 7.24 -26.43 -7.96
N ALA A 169 6.04 -26.96 -7.73
CA ALA A 169 5.86 -28.35 -7.33
C ALA A 169 6.37 -29.32 -8.38
N ARG A 170 6.15 -29.03 -9.68
CA ARG A 170 6.66 -29.84 -10.80
C ARG A 170 8.18 -29.83 -10.85
N ILE A 171 8.82 -28.68 -10.79
CA ILE A 171 10.27 -28.51 -10.76
C ILE A 171 10.87 -29.27 -9.57
N SER A 172 10.32 -29.07 -8.37
CA SER A 172 10.77 -29.74 -7.15
C SER A 172 10.62 -31.26 -7.24
N SER A 173 9.57 -31.77 -7.91
CA SER A 173 9.39 -33.21 -8.14
C SER A 173 10.46 -33.77 -9.05
N VAL A 174 10.86 -33.07 -10.11
CA VAL A 174 11.95 -33.49 -11.00
C VAL A 174 13.25 -33.64 -10.21
N PHE A 175 13.60 -32.62 -9.40
CA PHE A 175 14.83 -32.71 -8.58
C PHE A 175 14.80 -33.86 -7.58
N ARG A 176 13.69 -34.12 -6.91
CA ARG A 176 13.56 -35.27 -6.01
C ARG A 176 13.75 -36.58 -6.73
N ASN A 177 13.22 -36.71 -7.95
CA ASN A 177 13.33 -37.98 -8.73
C ASN A 177 14.74 -38.24 -9.22
N ILE A 178 15.56 -37.24 -9.46
CA ILE A 178 16.96 -37.40 -9.86
C ILE A 178 17.91 -37.48 -8.66
N SER A 179 17.39 -37.50 -7.44
CA SER A 179 18.16 -37.61 -6.18
C SER A 179 19.28 -36.55 -6.05
N LYS A 180 19.11 -35.41 -6.67
CA LYS A 180 20.06 -34.29 -6.59
C LYS A 180 19.51 -33.20 -5.66
N ASN A 181 20.37 -32.75 -4.76
CA ASN A 181 20.07 -31.53 -4.01
C ASN A 181 20.23 -30.30 -4.92
N LEU A 182 19.41 -29.26 -4.68
CA LEU A 182 19.50 -27.98 -5.41
C LEU A 182 20.85 -27.25 -5.20
N GLU A 183 21.62 -27.69 -4.19
CA GLU A 183 22.92 -27.12 -3.81
C GLU A 183 24.10 -27.81 -4.53
N ASP A 184 23.87 -28.93 -5.24
CA ASP A 184 24.93 -29.56 -6.03
C ASP A 184 25.27 -28.68 -7.22
N GLU A 185 26.56 -28.31 -7.38
CA GLU A 185 27.06 -27.57 -8.54
C GLU A 185 26.70 -28.31 -9.83
N ILE A 186 25.82 -27.71 -10.61
CA ILE A 186 25.49 -28.18 -11.94
C ILE A 186 26.67 -27.85 -12.85
N LEU A 187 27.54 -28.83 -13.12
CA LEU A 187 28.60 -28.68 -14.11
C LEU A 187 27.96 -28.52 -15.50
N ILE A 188 27.92 -27.31 -15.99
CA ILE A 188 27.47 -27.00 -17.36
C ILE A 188 28.60 -27.50 -18.32
N LYS A 189 28.32 -28.57 -19.06
CA LYS A 189 29.23 -28.98 -20.14
C LYS A 189 29.12 -28.01 -21.31
N ASN A 190 30.25 -27.54 -21.82
CA ASN A 190 30.35 -26.50 -22.87
C ASN A 190 29.70 -26.88 -24.22
N GLU A 191 29.14 -28.07 -24.40
CA GLU A 191 28.58 -28.53 -25.65
C GLU A 191 27.06 -28.79 -25.62
N LEU A 192 26.33 -28.21 -24.65
CA LEU A 192 24.90 -28.39 -24.60
C LEU A 192 24.20 -27.57 -25.71
N LYS A 193 23.48 -28.25 -26.56
CA LYS A 193 22.59 -27.62 -27.54
C LYS A 193 21.23 -27.39 -26.86
N TYR A 194 20.84 -26.13 -26.73
CA TYR A 194 19.57 -25.76 -26.14
C TYR A 194 18.48 -25.63 -27.20
N SER A 195 17.29 -26.09 -26.88
CA SER A 195 16.10 -25.87 -27.68
C SER A 195 15.69 -24.38 -27.64
N LYS A 196 14.80 -23.98 -28.54
CA LYS A 196 14.26 -22.61 -28.55
C LYS A 196 13.55 -22.27 -27.24
N ASP A 197 12.82 -23.21 -26.67
CA ASP A 197 12.06 -23.01 -25.44
C ASP A 197 12.99 -22.83 -24.23
N GLU A 198 14.07 -23.63 -24.15
CA GLU A 198 15.09 -23.46 -23.10
C GLU A 198 15.77 -22.10 -23.20
N ILE A 199 16.12 -21.65 -24.42
CA ILE A 199 16.70 -20.31 -24.64
C ILE A 199 15.72 -19.21 -24.18
N MET A 200 14.42 -19.36 -24.43
CA MET A 200 13.43 -18.39 -23.95
C MET A 200 13.37 -18.32 -22.42
N ILE A 201 13.43 -19.48 -21.75
CA ILE A 201 13.48 -19.56 -20.29
C ILE A 201 14.74 -18.87 -19.75
N PHE A 202 15.93 -19.17 -20.32
CA PHE A 202 17.18 -18.54 -19.91
C PHE A 202 17.15 -17.02 -20.09
N ARG A 203 16.57 -16.51 -21.18
CA ARG A 203 16.37 -15.08 -21.38
C ARG A 203 15.50 -14.46 -20.28
N LYS A 204 14.40 -15.12 -19.92
CA LYS A 204 13.53 -14.65 -18.82
C LYS A 204 14.23 -14.65 -17.46
N ILE A 205 15.00 -15.68 -17.17
CA ILE A 205 15.80 -15.74 -15.94
C ILE A 205 16.87 -14.63 -15.92
N SER A 206 17.52 -14.36 -17.06
CA SER A 206 18.54 -13.31 -17.14
C SER A 206 17.99 -11.89 -16.98
N GLU A 207 16.67 -11.67 -17.16
CA GLU A 207 15.98 -10.40 -16.90
C GLU A 207 15.76 -10.14 -15.38
N TRP A 208 15.89 -11.18 -14.54
CA TRP A 208 15.58 -11.12 -13.12
C TRP A 208 16.33 -10.02 -12.33
N PRO A 209 17.66 -9.86 -12.48
CA PRO A 209 18.39 -8.79 -11.80
C PRO A 209 17.86 -7.40 -12.15
N LYS A 210 17.52 -7.18 -13.44
CA LYS A 210 16.90 -5.92 -13.89
C LYS A 210 15.52 -5.73 -13.28
N CYS A 211 14.71 -6.78 -13.21
CA CYS A 211 13.39 -6.73 -12.59
C CYS A 211 13.48 -6.29 -11.13
N ILE A 212 14.41 -6.86 -10.37
CA ILE A 212 14.67 -6.45 -8.98
C ILE A 212 15.07 -4.98 -8.90
N ALA A 213 16.04 -4.55 -9.72
CA ALA A 213 16.55 -3.18 -9.69
C ALA A 213 15.50 -2.12 -10.05
N VAL A 214 14.55 -2.45 -10.92
CA VAL A 214 13.46 -1.52 -11.31
C VAL A 214 12.32 -1.50 -10.27
N SER A 215 12.16 -2.58 -9.50
CA SER A 215 11.13 -2.69 -8.46
C SER A 215 11.52 -2.02 -7.15
N TYR A 216 12.81 -1.70 -6.99
CA TYR A 216 13.36 -1.01 -5.82
C TYR A 216 13.33 0.51 -6.03
#